data_30bac78bb216edda4e57e0de36bb323a
#
_entry.id   30bac78bb216edda4e57e0de36bb323a
#
_cell.length_a   1.000
_cell.length_b   1.000
_cell.length_c   1.000
_cell.angle_alpha   90.00
_cell.angle_beta   90.00
_cell.angle_gamma   90.00
#
_symmetry.space_group_name_H-M   'P 1'
#
loop_
_entity.id
_entity.type
_entity.pdbx_description
1 polymer ?
#
loop_
_entity_poly.entity_id
_entity_poly.type
_entity_poly.pdbx_seq_one_letter_code
_entity_poly.pdbx_strand_id
1 'polypeptide(L)'
;MERMDINNKKLVDDPFLLASWIAKSMAGELSDEELQLLDEWRMTSARNHQLYDRIVSRERREAKRRHFTAFDKVSGWQGYSKKLKETEKKVNRWRVFLRYAAILLIPLSATVYGVLRSGEETVSLADLNAITPGGTRAELVLPSGEVVDLVAKSGVISRGENTVINNEGKTLSYKSIGNQAPMDSLRYNEVIVPKGGEYQLVLSDGTFVYLNSMTTVRFPERFSDKCREVEVCGEAFFEVAKDKHIPFIVKTGAYEITVLGTKFNVSAYADEYVTTTTLVEGAVSISGKCIGEARILRPNEQLVLDQVSGDVEVKNVDVDYYTAWKDGMFRFRDVRLEEIMRVVERWYDMTVVYEDECVKDLHFGFNMSRLETIEPLLNIFELNGKIKITKEGKVLKIKRGRYKQEMVPAFPAGITSLTLR
;
A
#
# COMPACT_ATOMS: atom_id res chain seq x y z
N MET A 1 29.40 -22.34 21.98
CA MET A 1 29.76 -20.91 22.04
C MET A 1 29.34 -20.11 20.78
N GLU A 2 29.22 -20.74 19.61
CA GLU A 2 28.85 -20.07 18.35
C GLU A 2 27.34 -19.78 18.14
N ARG A 3 26.45 -20.45 18.87
CA ARG A 3 24.98 -20.17 18.75
C ARG A 3 24.50 -18.92 19.52
N MET A 4 25.23 -18.47 20.54
CA MET A 4 24.89 -17.27 21.33
C MET A 4 25.11 -15.95 20.61
N ASP A 5 26.12 -15.88 19.73
CA ASP A 5 26.47 -14.64 19.02
C ASP A 5 25.46 -14.23 17.92
N ILE A 6 24.77 -15.19 17.31
CA ILE A 6 23.84 -14.96 16.22
C ILE A 6 22.51 -14.33 16.70
N ASN A 7 22.05 -14.73 17.90
CA ASN A 7 20.80 -14.21 18.47
C ASN A 7 20.96 -12.79 19.05
N ASN A 8 22.12 -12.50 19.64
CA ASN A 8 22.42 -11.15 20.14
C ASN A 8 22.56 -10.14 19.01
N LYS A 9 23.08 -10.56 17.86
CA LYS A 9 23.17 -9.74 16.65
C LYS A 9 21.79 -9.42 16.05
N LYS A 10 20.83 -10.36 16.11
CA LYS A 10 19.43 -10.13 15.66
C LYS A 10 18.69 -9.11 16.52
N LEU A 11 18.96 -9.03 17.82
CA LEU A 11 18.35 -8.05 18.72
C LEU A 11 18.85 -6.62 18.50
N VAL A 12 20.12 -6.48 18.12
CA VAL A 12 20.75 -5.18 17.85
C VAL A 12 20.27 -4.62 16.51
N ASP A 13 19.95 -5.50 15.56
CA ASP A 13 19.60 -5.14 14.18
C ASP A 13 18.09 -4.91 13.97
N ASP A 14 17.20 -5.33 14.91
CA ASP A 14 15.76 -5.14 14.81
C ASP A 14 15.15 -4.39 16.02
N PRO A 15 14.96 -3.06 15.89
CA PRO A 15 14.38 -2.24 16.95
C PRO A 15 12.94 -2.64 17.34
N PHE A 16 12.18 -3.25 16.42
CA PHE A 16 10.79 -3.68 16.70
C PHE A 16 10.75 -4.97 17.52
N LEU A 17 11.68 -5.89 17.25
CA LEU A 17 11.83 -7.11 18.02
C LEU A 17 12.21 -6.77 19.47
N LEU A 18 13.16 -5.86 19.65
CA LEU A 18 13.57 -5.35 20.95
C LEU A 18 12.42 -4.66 21.71
N ALA A 19 11.65 -3.81 21.05
CA ALA A 19 10.49 -3.14 21.62
C ALA A 19 9.39 -4.15 22.03
N SER A 20 9.17 -5.17 21.23
CA SER A 20 8.24 -6.28 21.54
C SER A 20 8.68 -7.04 22.80
N TRP A 21 9.95 -7.36 22.93
CA TRP A 21 10.48 -8.08 24.11
C TRP A 21 10.45 -7.23 25.37
N ILE A 22 10.74 -5.93 25.28
CA ILE A 22 10.58 -5.03 26.42
C ILE A 22 9.10 -4.96 26.86
N ALA A 23 8.15 -4.91 25.90
CA ALA A 23 6.72 -4.91 26.19
C ALA A 23 6.27 -6.23 26.84
N LYS A 24 6.69 -7.38 26.31
CA LYS A 24 6.43 -8.71 26.89
C LYS A 24 7.05 -8.88 28.29
N SER A 25 8.29 -8.38 28.51
CA SER A 25 8.93 -8.35 29.82
C SER A 25 8.09 -7.60 30.85
N MET A 26 7.47 -6.48 30.43
CA MET A 26 6.60 -5.69 31.29
C MET A 26 5.26 -6.37 31.59
N ALA A 27 4.80 -7.27 30.72
CA ALA A 27 3.59 -8.08 30.90
C ALA A 27 3.85 -9.38 31.67
N GLY A 28 5.10 -9.78 31.84
CA GLY A 28 5.48 -11.07 32.45
C GLY A 28 5.29 -12.26 31.49
N GLU A 29 5.33 -12.03 30.19
CA GLU A 29 5.01 -13.01 29.13
C GLU A 29 6.26 -13.48 28.37
N LEU A 30 7.47 -13.16 28.83
CA LEU A 30 8.73 -13.63 28.22
C LEU A 30 9.05 -15.06 28.66
N SER A 31 9.59 -15.86 27.73
CA SER A 31 10.20 -17.13 28.05
C SER A 31 11.55 -16.91 28.75
N ASP A 32 12.03 -17.94 29.49
CA ASP A 32 13.31 -17.86 30.20
C ASP A 32 14.49 -17.58 29.26
N GLU A 33 14.45 -18.12 28.03
CA GLU A 33 15.47 -17.89 26.99
C GLU A 33 15.45 -16.44 26.47
N GLU A 34 14.25 -15.90 26.22
CA GLU A 34 14.08 -14.52 25.78
C GLU A 34 14.46 -13.51 26.86
N LEU A 35 14.20 -13.83 28.15
CA LEU A 35 14.56 -13.02 29.28
C LEU A 35 16.08 -12.93 29.42
N GLN A 36 16.78 -14.05 29.26
CA GLN A 36 18.24 -14.10 29.33
C GLN A 36 18.89 -13.27 28.22
N LEU A 37 18.37 -13.36 26.98
CA LEU A 37 18.87 -12.58 25.86
C LEU A 37 18.61 -11.07 26.04
N LEU A 38 17.45 -10.69 26.60
CA LEU A 38 17.14 -9.30 26.90
C LEU A 38 18.05 -8.72 28.00
N ASP A 39 18.38 -9.50 29.01
CA ASP A 39 19.32 -9.11 30.05
C ASP A 39 20.75 -9.01 29.52
N GLU A 40 21.20 -9.92 28.66
CA GLU A 40 22.50 -9.81 27.99
C GLU A 40 22.58 -8.54 27.16
N TRP A 41 21.55 -8.23 26.36
CA TRP A 41 21.48 -6.99 25.58
C TRP A 41 21.55 -5.76 26.50
N ARG A 42 20.86 -5.77 27.63
CA ARG A 42 20.86 -4.68 28.62
C ARG A 42 22.26 -4.45 29.19
N MET A 43 23.01 -5.53 29.43
CA MET A 43 24.38 -5.48 30.02
C MET A 43 25.45 -5.14 28.96
N THR A 44 25.18 -5.23 27.68
CA THR A 44 26.16 -4.97 26.61
C THR A 44 26.62 -3.51 26.57
N SER A 45 25.79 -2.54 27.02
CA SER A 45 26.13 -1.12 26.95
C SER A 45 25.39 -0.33 28.02
N ALA A 46 26.07 0.65 28.64
CA ALA A 46 25.48 1.59 29.59
C ALA A 46 24.27 2.36 28.95
N ARG A 47 24.30 2.58 27.63
CA ARG A 47 23.21 3.21 26.89
C ARG A 47 21.99 2.30 26.82
N ASN A 48 22.15 1.00 26.62
CA ASN A 48 21.06 0.02 26.58
C ASN A 48 20.41 -0.11 27.95
N HIS A 49 21.19 -0.12 29.00
CA HIS A 49 20.73 -0.13 30.41
C HIS A 49 19.85 1.09 30.71
N GLN A 50 20.33 2.29 30.36
CA GLN A 50 19.56 3.54 30.53
C GLN A 50 18.31 3.58 29.69
N LEU A 51 18.34 3.03 28.46
CA LEU A 51 17.17 2.97 27.58
C LEU A 51 16.09 2.07 28.17
N TYR A 52 16.46 0.87 28.64
CA TYR A 52 15.57 -0.07 29.29
C TYR A 52 14.92 0.55 30.54
N ASP A 53 15.70 1.11 31.46
CA ASP A 53 15.20 1.74 32.68
C ASP A 53 14.30 2.93 32.41
N ARG A 54 14.57 3.68 31.34
CA ARG A 54 13.71 4.80 30.89
C ARG A 54 12.34 4.32 30.43
N ILE A 55 12.27 3.17 29.74
CA ILE A 55 11.02 2.60 29.22
C ILE A 55 10.22 1.93 30.34
N VAL A 56 10.91 1.19 31.23
CA VAL A 56 10.27 0.36 32.26
C VAL A 56 9.95 1.15 33.54
N SER A 57 10.49 2.37 33.75
CA SER A 57 10.29 3.13 34.99
C SER A 57 8.81 3.39 35.29
N ARG A 58 8.38 2.89 36.47
CA ARG A 58 6.98 2.98 36.95
C ARG A 58 6.52 4.42 37.17
N GLU A 59 7.42 5.29 37.61
CA GLU A 59 7.17 6.69 37.91
C GLU A 59 6.73 7.52 36.68
N ARG A 60 7.33 7.29 35.52
CA ARG A 60 6.94 7.98 34.29
C ARG A 60 5.60 7.48 33.72
N ARG A 61 5.27 6.21 33.94
CA ARG A 61 3.96 5.66 33.55
C ARG A 61 2.84 6.22 34.42
N GLU A 62 3.09 6.35 35.73
CA GLU A 62 2.12 6.94 36.66
C GLU A 62 1.97 8.45 36.46
N ALA A 63 3.01 9.17 36.08
CA ALA A 63 2.95 10.58 35.71
C ALA A 63 2.12 10.80 34.42
N LYS A 64 2.33 9.99 33.37
CA LYS A 64 1.50 10.01 32.17
C LYS A 64 0.03 9.65 32.47
N ARG A 65 -0.21 8.65 33.29
CA ARG A 65 -1.58 8.24 33.68
C ARG A 65 -2.30 9.33 34.48
N ARG A 66 -1.60 10.03 35.41
CA ARG A 66 -2.17 11.18 36.14
C ARG A 66 -2.52 12.35 35.23
N HIS A 67 -1.76 12.59 34.18
CA HIS A 67 -2.09 13.62 33.17
C HIS A 67 -3.34 13.28 32.36
N PHE A 68 -3.60 12.01 32.11
CA PHE A 68 -4.80 11.56 31.37
C PHE A 68 -6.05 11.45 32.24
N THR A 69 -5.90 11.17 33.55
CA THR A 69 -7.03 11.07 34.51
C THR A 69 -7.45 12.43 35.10
N ALA A 70 -6.64 13.48 34.94
CA ALA A 70 -6.96 14.83 35.40
C ALA A 70 -7.98 15.58 34.51
N PHE A 71 -8.40 15.00 33.37
CA PHE A 71 -9.49 15.55 32.56
C PHE A 71 -10.84 14.92 32.95
N ASP A 72 -11.42 15.40 34.05
CA ASP A 72 -12.80 15.05 34.40
C ASP A 72 -13.79 15.84 33.51
N LYS A 73 -14.31 15.14 32.50
CA LYS A 73 -15.30 15.68 31.55
C LYS A 73 -16.62 16.08 32.22
N VAL A 74 -16.93 15.56 33.40
CA VAL A 74 -18.20 15.77 34.07
C VAL A 74 -18.18 17.08 34.87
N SER A 75 -17.10 17.40 35.56
CA SER A 75 -16.95 18.64 36.32
C SER A 75 -16.83 19.87 35.42
N GLY A 76 -16.18 19.74 34.26
CA GLY A 76 -16.10 20.79 33.23
C GLY A 76 -17.48 21.17 32.66
N TRP A 77 -18.31 20.18 32.40
CA TRP A 77 -19.68 20.40 31.88
C TRP A 77 -20.63 20.98 32.89
N GLN A 78 -20.56 20.58 34.17
CA GLN A 78 -21.40 21.12 35.24
C GLN A 78 -21.08 22.59 35.54
N GLY A 79 -19.83 23.02 35.45
CA GLY A 79 -19.42 24.40 35.60
C GLY A 79 -19.95 25.32 34.49
N TYR A 80 -20.04 24.81 33.25
CA TYR A 80 -20.56 25.56 32.10
C TYR A 80 -22.09 25.67 32.12
N SER A 81 -22.80 24.62 32.51
CA SER A 81 -24.27 24.61 32.60
C SER A 81 -24.81 25.49 33.74
N LYS A 82 -24.05 25.72 34.82
CA LYS A 82 -24.44 26.60 35.93
C LYS A 82 -24.34 28.08 35.55
N LYS A 83 -23.38 28.49 34.74
CA LYS A 83 -23.26 29.86 34.22
C LYS A 83 -24.33 30.24 33.21
N LEU A 84 -24.96 29.29 32.54
CA LEU A 84 -26.05 29.52 31.58
C LEU A 84 -27.42 29.77 32.28
N LYS A 85 -27.60 29.40 33.57
CA LYS A 85 -28.86 29.53 34.28
C LYS A 85 -29.02 30.85 35.08
N GLU A 86 -27.95 31.63 35.20
CA GLU A 86 -27.99 32.85 36.05
C GLU A 86 -28.34 34.17 35.34
N THR A 87 -28.67 34.14 34.03
CA THR A 87 -28.96 35.36 33.24
C THR A 87 -30.36 35.41 32.67
N GLU A 88 -31.39 34.96 33.42
CA GLU A 88 -32.78 35.22 33.02
C GLU A 88 -33.38 36.45 33.74
N LYS A 89 -33.14 37.65 33.19
CA LYS A 89 -34.02 38.80 33.44
C LYS A 89 -35.16 38.82 32.44
N LYS A 90 -36.39 38.79 32.95
CA LYS A 90 -37.64 38.87 32.16
C LYS A 90 -37.69 40.15 31.35
N VAL A 91 -37.56 40.04 30.05
CA VAL A 91 -37.84 41.11 29.08
C VAL A 91 -39.03 40.70 28.23
N ASN A 92 -39.97 41.67 28.04
CA ASN A 92 -41.28 41.51 27.40
C ASN A 92 -41.14 41.01 25.96
N ARG A 93 -41.40 39.70 25.76
CA ARG A 93 -40.95 38.85 24.66
C ARG A 93 -41.51 39.19 23.27
N TRP A 94 -42.63 39.89 23.19
CA TRP A 94 -43.35 40.08 21.91
C TRP A 94 -42.80 41.25 21.05
N ARG A 95 -42.34 42.33 21.66
CA ARG A 95 -41.77 43.49 20.94
C ARG A 95 -40.32 43.28 20.55
N VAL A 96 -39.61 42.37 21.21
CA VAL A 96 -38.25 41.97 20.90
C VAL A 96 -38.21 40.99 19.72
N PHE A 97 -39.22 40.10 19.62
CA PHE A 97 -39.32 39.09 18.57
C PHE A 97 -39.43 39.68 17.16
N LEU A 98 -40.22 40.79 17.01
CA LEU A 98 -40.39 41.46 15.71
C LEU A 98 -39.18 42.28 15.25
N ARG A 99 -38.32 42.71 16.17
CA ARG A 99 -37.08 43.45 15.83
C ARG A 99 -35.93 42.53 15.45
N TYR A 100 -35.93 41.27 15.87
CA TYR A 100 -34.87 40.31 15.57
C TYR A 100 -35.23 39.32 14.50
N ALA A 101 -36.52 39.24 14.08
CA ALA A 101 -36.94 38.38 12.97
C ALA A 101 -36.22 38.74 11.63
N ALA A 102 -35.99 40.03 11.40
CA ALA A 102 -35.27 40.48 10.22
C ALA A 102 -33.76 40.14 10.29
N ILE A 103 -33.16 40.17 11.50
CA ILE A 103 -31.74 39.85 11.73
C ILE A 103 -31.50 38.34 11.63
N LEU A 104 -32.48 37.50 11.94
CA LEU A 104 -32.42 36.04 11.81
C LEU A 104 -32.72 35.55 10.36
N LEU A 105 -33.57 36.31 9.62
CA LEU A 105 -33.89 35.95 8.23
C LEU A 105 -32.70 36.18 7.25
N ILE A 106 -31.87 37.17 7.52
CA ILE A 106 -30.70 37.45 6.66
C ILE A 106 -29.64 36.32 6.78
N PRO A 107 -29.18 35.90 7.98
CA PRO A 107 -28.22 34.77 8.02
C PRO A 107 -28.88 33.44 7.64
N LEU A 108 -30.19 33.22 7.93
CA LEU A 108 -30.89 32.02 7.49
C LEU A 108 -31.05 31.97 5.96
N SER A 109 -31.38 33.12 5.32
CA SER A 109 -31.40 33.17 3.85
C SER A 109 -30.01 33.06 3.23
N ALA A 110 -28.96 33.61 3.89
CA ALA A 110 -27.59 33.45 3.49
C ALA A 110 -27.07 32.00 3.68
N THR A 111 -27.47 31.33 4.76
CA THR A 111 -27.15 29.89 4.95
C THR A 111 -27.93 29.00 4.02
N VAL A 112 -29.23 29.24 3.77
CA VAL A 112 -30.03 28.49 2.79
C VAL A 112 -29.50 28.76 1.36
N TYR A 113 -29.17 30.00 1.02
CA TYR A 113 -28.53 30.34 -0.24
C TYR A 113 -27.11 29.71 -0.36
N GLY A 114 -26.35 29.70 0.72
CA GLY A 114 -25.06 29.01 0.82
C GLY A 114 -25.20 27.50 0.65
N VAL A 115 -26.18 26.87 1.33
CA VAL A 115 -26.44 25.41 1.20
C VAL A 115 -27.02 25.05 -0.18
N LEU A 116 -27.86 25.89 -0.77
CA LEU A 116 -28.35 25.66 -2.15
C LEU A 116 -27.28 25.90 -3.22
N ARG A 117 -26.27 26.71 -2.90
CA ARG A 117 -25.13 26.96 -3.80
C ARG A 117 -23.93 26.04 -3.54
N SER A 118 -23.85 25.40 -2.37
CA SER A 118 -22.78 24.43 -2.03
C SER A 118 -23.03 23.03 -2.61
N GLY A 119 -24.03 22.87 -3.50
CA GLY A 119 -24.15 21.69 -4.36
C GLY A 119 -23.14 21.64 -5.52
N GLU A 120 -22.41 22.71 -5.76
CA GLU A 120 -21.20 22.69 -6.60
C GLU A 120 -20.01 22.69 -5.63
N GLU A 121 -19.47 21.51 -5.32
CA GLU A 121 -18.13 21.38 -4.82
C GLU A 121 -17.21 22.08 -5.84
N THR A 122 -16.89 23.34 -5.58
CA THR A 122 -15.79 23.99 -6.28
C THR A 122 -14.52 23.28 -5.84
N VAL A 123 -14.16 22.22 -6.56
CA VAL A 123 -12.85 21.56 -6.38
C VAL A 123 -11.83 22.67 -6.54
N SER A 124 -11.16 23.04 -5.45
CA SER A 124 -10.13 24.06 -5.46
C SER A 124 -9.03 23.61 -6.43
N LEU A 125 -8.48 24.54 -7.23
CA LEU A 125 -7.29 24.24 -8.03
C LEU A 125 -6.14 23.69 -7.19
N ALA A 126 -6.11 24.00 -5.88
CA ALA A 126 -5.17 23.44 -4.93
C ALA A 126 -5.46 21.96 -4.66
N ASP A 127 -6.75 21.54 -4.60
CA ASP A 127 -7.16 20.15 -4.39
C ASP A 127 -6.89 19.30 -5.63
N LEU A 128 -7.05 19.86 -6.83
CA LEU A 128 -6.71 19.20 -8.10
C LEU A 128 -5.20 18.91 -8.22
N ASN A 129 -4.38 19.69 -7.55
CA ASN A 129 -2.91 19.55 -7.54
C ASN A 129 -2.38 18.80 -6.31
N ALA A 130 -3.24 18.35 -5.40
CA ALA A 130 -2.82 17.57 -4.24
C ALA A 130 -2.41 16.16 -4.67
N ILE A 131 -1.25 15.69 -4.20
CA ILE A 131 -0.84 14.30 -4.34
C ILE A 131 -1.55 13.50 -3.25
N THR A 132 -2.57 12.76 -3.65
CA THR A 132 -3.34 11.89 -2.74
C THR A 132 -3.00 10.42 -2.97
N PRO A 133 -3.09 9.57 -1.95
CA PRO A 133 -2.91 8.13 -2.15
C PRO A 133 -3.94 7.60 -3.13
N GLY A 134 -3.57 6.53 -3.79
CA GLY A 134 -4.46 5.78 -4.66
C GLY A 134 -5.65 5.18 -3.89
N GLY A 135 -6.57 4.63 -4.62
CA GLY A 135 -7.77 4.02 -4.08
C GLY A 135 -8.46 3.09 -5.06
N THR A 136 -9.65 2.65 -4.71
CA THR A 136 -10.45 1.77 -5.54
C THR A 136 -10.94 2.50 -6.79
N ARG A 137 -10.35 2.19 -7.95
CA ARG A 137 -10.70 2.78 -9.26
C ARG A 137 -10.46 1.77 -10.36
N ALA A 138 -11.46 1.50 -11.18
CA ALA A 138 -11.33 0.66 -12.36
C ALA A 138 -12.47 0.92 -13.35
N GLU A 139 -12.23 0.60 -14.61
CA GLU A 139 -13.20 0.60 -15.68
C GLU A 139 -13.36 -0.83 -16.23
N LEU A 140 -14.57 -1.21 -16.57
CA LEU A 140 -14.87 -2.47 -17.23
C LEU A 140 -15.28 -2.20 -18.67
N VAL A 141 -14.55 -2.75 -19.62
CA VAL A 141 -14.91 -2.76 -21.04
C VAL A 141 -15.62 -4.07 -21.34
N LEU A 142 -16.88 -3.99 -21.73
CA LEU A 142 -17.72 -5.12 -22.10
C LEU A 142 -17.42 -5.58 -23.55
N PRO A 143 -17.83 -6.81 -23.94
CA PRO A 143 -17.64 -7.30 -25.31
C PRO A 143 -18.35 -6.47 -26.37
N SER A 144 -19.34 -5.66 -25.97
CA SER A 144 -20.02 -4.68 -26.82
C SER A 144 -19.19 -3.44 -27.14
N GLY A 145 -18.08 -3.23 -26.42
CA GLY A 145 -17.31 -1.98 -26.41
C GLY A 145 -17.85 -0.92 -25.43
N GLU A 146 -18.92 -1.21 -24.69
CA GLU A 146 -19.41 -0.34 -23.61
C GLU A 146 -18.40 -0.28 -22.47
N VAL A 147 -18.06 0.94 -22.03
CA VAL A 147 -17.16 1.19 -20.88
C VAL A 147 -18.00 1.53 -19.65
N VAL A 148 -17.80 0.81 -18.57
CA VAL A 148 -18.52 0.98 -17.30
C VAL A 148 -17.54 1.40 -16.23
N ASP A 149 -17.73 2.59 -15.65
CA ASP A 149 -17.00 3.03 -14.46
C ASP A 149 -17.46 2.21 -13.24
N LEU A 150 -16.55 1.42 -12.65
CA LEU A 150 -16.84 0.55 -11.54
C LEU A 150 -16.94 1.28 -10.19
N VAL A 151 -16.50 2.53 -10.10
CA VAL A 151 -16.70 3.36 -8.92
C VAL A 151 -18.11 3.94 -8.91
N ALA A 152 -18.57 4.40 -10.07
CA ALA A 152 -19.89 5.03 -10.20
C ALA A 152 -21.03 4.01 -10.20
N LYS A 153 -20.79 2.77 -10.68
CA LYS A 153 -21.84 1.75 -10.85
C LYS A 153 -21.65 0.58 -9.90
N SER A 154 -22.48 0.51 -8.86
CA SER A 154 -22.55 -0.60 -7.91
C SER A 154 -23.72 -1.55 -8.23
N GLY A 155 -23.61 -2.80 -7.82
CA GLY A 155 -24.62 -3.84 -8.00
C GLY A 155 -24.47 -4.60 -9.32
N VAL A 156 -25.57 -5.12 -9.85
CA VAL A 156 -25.55 -5.94 -11.07
C VAL A 156 -25.31 -5.06 -12.29
N ILE A 157 -24.18 -5.26 -12.96
CA ILE A 157 -23.82 -4.57 -14.21
C ILE A 157 -24.53 -5.20 -15.41
N SER A 158 -24.45 -6.54 -15.51
CA SER A 158 -25.05 -7.29 -16.62
C SER A 158 -25.57 -8.64 -16.15
N ARG A 159 -26.72 -9.05 -16.74
CA ARG A 159 -27.24 -10.41 -16.66
C ARG A 159 -27.30 -10.97 -18.07
N GLY A 160 -26.27 -11.72 -18.46
CA GLY A 160 -26.31 -12.51 -19.67
C GLY A 160 -27.08 -13.82 -19.45
N GLU A 161 -27.24 -14.60 -20.52
CA GLU A 161 -27.93 -15.90 -20.46
C GLU A 161 -27.23 -16.87 -19.48
N ASN A 162 -25.89 -16.80 -19.39
CA ASN A 162 -25.07 -17.76 -18.62
C ASN A 162 -24.13 -17.10 -17.58
N THR A 163 -24.10 -15.80 -17.47
CA THR A 163 -23.18 -15.06 -16.58
C THR A 163 -23.86 -13.86 -15.95
N VAL A 164 -23.67 -13.68 -14.65
CA VAL A 164 -23.99 -12.45 -13.92
C VAL A 164 -22.69 -11.75 -13.57
N ILE A 165 -22.60 -10.47 -13.93
CA ILE A 165 -21.52 -9.57 -13.56
C ILE A 165 -22.05 -8.68 -12.44
N ASN A 166 -21.45 -8.76 -11.26
CA ASN A 166 -21.83 -8.00 -10.08
C ASN A 166 -20.64 -7.21 -9.54
N ASN A 167 -20.87 -5.94 -9.22
CA ASN A 167 -19.88 -5.04 -8.66
C ASN A 167 -20.26 -4.68 -7.22
N GLU A 168 -19.47 -5.15 -6.26
CA GLU A 168 -19.64 -4.89 -4.83
C GLU A 168 -18.51 -3.98 -4.30
N GLY A 169 -18.62 -2.68 -4.57
CA GLY A 169 -17.66 -1.68 -4.12
C GLY A 169 -16.29 -1.81 -4.79
N LYS A 170 -15.38 -2.59 -4.22
CA LYS A 170 -14.02 -2.79 -4.75
C LYS A 170 -13.79 -4.16 -5.40
N THR A 171 -14.85 -4.95 -5.57
CA THR A 171 -14.75 -6.31 -6.13
C THR A 171 -15.75 -6.50 -7.25
N LEU A 172 -15.25 -6.82 -8.45
CA LEU A 172 -16.04 -7.24 -9.60
C LEU A 172 -16.11 -8.77 -9.62
N SER A 173 -17.30 -9.36 -9.62
CA SER A 173 -17.48 -10.82 -9.60
C SER A 173 -18.25 -11.32 -10.79
N TYR A 174 -17.77 -12.44 -11.35
CA TYR A 174 -18.41 -13.18 -12.45
C TYR A 174 -18.99 -14.48 -11.90
N LYS A 175 -20.30 -14.63 -12.01
CA LYS A 175 -21.00 -15.89 -11.62
C LYS A 175 -21.61 -16.54 -12.84
N SER A 176 -21.23 -17.78 -13.13
CA SER A 176 -21.92 -18.60 -14.12
C SER A 176 -23.30 -18.99 -13.62
N ILE A 177 -24.33 -18.84 -14.50
CA ILE A 177 -25.71 -19.23 -14.24
C ILE A 177 -26.11 -20.25 -15.32
N GLY A 178 -26.66 -21.39 -14.91
CA GLY A 178 -27.27 -22.38 -15.80
C GLY A 178 -26.31 -23.45 -16.36
N ASN A 179 -26.90 -24.41 -17.08
CA ASN A 179 -26.22 -25.53 -17.68
C ASN A 179 -25.35 -25.10 -18.87
N GLN A 180 -24.24 -25.81 -19.03
CA GLN A 180 -23.22 -25.60 -20.03
C GLN A 180 -23.77 -25.78 -21.46
N ALA A 181 -24.28 -24.73 -22.08
CA ALA A 181 -24.41 -24.74 -23.53
C ALA A 181 -23.03 -24.53 -24.18
N PRO A 182 -22.70 -25.24 -25.26
CA PRO A 182 -21.48 -25.00 -26.02
C PRO A 182 -21.44 -23.54 -26.47
N MET A 183 -20.38 -22.83 -26.15
CA MET A 183 -20.21 -21.43 -26.53
C MET A 183 -19.51 -21.38 -27.88
N ASP A 184 -20.20 -21.00 -28.94
CA ASP A 184 -19.64 -20.89 -30.31
C ASP A 184 -18.57 -19.79 -30.41
N SER A 185 -18.52 -18.84 -29.46
CA SER A 185 -17.48 -17.81 -29.38
C SER A 185 -17.27 -17.34 -27.96
N LEU A 186 -16.02 -17.20 -27.55
CA LEU A 186 -15.64 -16.58 -26.28
C LEU A 186 -15.87 -15.08 -26.34
N ARG A 187 -16.60 -14.53 -25.38
CA ARG A 187 -16.76 -13.06 -25.19
C ARG A 187 -15.73 -12.60 -24.16
N TYR A 188 -14.92 -11.64 -24.55
CA TYR A 188 -13.88 -11.11 -23.67
C TYR A 188 -14.31 -9.79 -23.05
N ASN A 189 -14.04 -9.65 -21.78
CA ASN A 189 -14.09 -8.41 -21.03
C ASN A 189 -12.65 -7.95 -20.75
N GLU A 190 -12.53 -6.66 -20.47
CA GLU A 190 -11.27 -6.07 -20.07
C GLU A 190 -11.51 -5.19 -18.83
N VAL A 191 -10.72 -5.39 -17.76
CA VAL A 191 -10.69 -4.50 -16.59
C VAL A 191 -9.44 -3.65 -16.68
N ILE A 192 -9.62 -2.34 -16.63
CA ILE A 192 -8.55 -1.34 -16.72
C ILE A 192 -8.48 -0.60 -15.39
N VAL A 193 -7.34 -0.71 -14.71
CA VAL A 193 -7.04 0.03 -13.49
C VAL A 193 -6.12 1.19 -13.84
N PRO A 194 -6.55 2.45 -13.68
CA PRO A 194 -5.74 3.62 -14.01
C PRO A 194 -4.62 3.86 -13.00
N LYS A 195 -3.78 4.88 -13.22
CA LYS A 195 -2.89 5.44 -12.21
C LYS A 195 -3.66 5.78 -10.94
N GLY A 196 -3.09 5.51 -9.78
CA GLY A 196 -3.75 5.71 -8.49
C GLY A 196 -4.94 4.79 -8.25
N GLY A 197 -5.10 3.73 -9.05
CA GLY A 197 -6.16 2.73 -8.90
C GLY A 197 -5.66 1.43 -8.29
N GLU A 198 -6.56 0.72 -7.66
CA GLU A 198 -6.47 -0.72 -7.35
C GLU A 198 -7.85 -1.33 -7.45
N TYR A 199 -7.95 -2.60 -7.78
CA TYR A 199 -9.23 -3.29 -7.88
C TYR A 199 -9.12 -4.78 -7.60
N GLN A 200 -10.25 -5.43 -7.35
CA GLN A 200 -10.34 -6.87 -7.12
C GLN A 200 -11.30 -7.50 -8.12
N LEU A 201 -10.93 -8.65 -8.64
CA LEU A 201 -11.70 -9.39 -9.62
C LEU A 201 -11.86 -10.84 -9.19
N VAL A 202 -13.08 -11.35 -9.25
CA VAL A 202 -13.39 -12.78 -9.08
C VAL A 202 -13.87 -13.31 -10.42
N LEU A 203 -13.08 -14.17 -11.01
CA LEU A 203 -13.36 -14.81 -12.30
C LEU A 203 -14.44 -15.88 -12.19
N SER A 204 -14.96 -16.34 -13.33
CA SER A 204 -16.06 -17.30 -13.39
C SER A 204 -15.74 -18.69 -12.82
N ASP A 205 -14.45 -19.04 -12.68
CA ASP A 205 -13.96 -20.27 -12.05
C ASP A 205 -13.74 -20.13 -10.54
N GLY A 206 -13.95 -18.91 -9.97
CA GLY A 206 -13.68 -18.58 -8.59
C GLY A 206 -12.24 -18.15 -8.29
N THR A 207 -11.40 -18.00 -9.32
CA THR A 207 -10.07 -17.41 -9.19
C THR A 207 -10.18 -15.96 -8.74
N PHE A 208 -9.42 -15.60 -7.69
CA PHE A 208 -9.35 -14.24 -7.16
C PHE A 208 -8.11 -13.52 -7.71
N VAL A 209 -8.29 -12.29 -8.18
CA VAL A 209 -7.22 -11.48 -8.78
C VAL A 209 -7.22 -10.10 -8.14
N TYR A 210 -6.09 -9.71 -7.55
CA TYR A 210 -5.84 -8.33 -7.13
C TYR A 210 -5.14 -7.60 -8.26
N LEU A 211 -5.58 -6.41 -8.61
CA LEU A 211 -5.06 -5.59 -9.70
C LEU A 211 -4.45 -4.32 -9.11
N ASN A 212 -3.18 -4.09 -9.40
CA ASN A 212 -2.46 -2.88 -9.00
C ASN A 212 -2.66 -1.73 -10.00
N SER A 213 -2.14 -0.55 -9.69
CA SER A 213 -2.22 0.63 -10.55
C SER A 213 -1.62 0.39 -11.93
N MET A 214 -2.22 0.99 -12.96
CA MET A 214 -1.81 0.85 -14.38
C MET A 214 -1.86 -0.61 -14.88
N THR A 215 -2.84 -1.37 -14.41
CA THR A 215 -3.00 -2.77 -14.80
C THR A 215 -4.24 -2.98 -15.65
N THR A 216 -4.06 -3.73 -16.73
CA THR A 216 -5.13 -4.19 -17.60
C THR A 216 -5.16 -5.70 -17.59
N VAL A 217 -6.36 -6.26 -17.38
CA VAL A 217 -6.59 -7.72 -17.46
C VAL A 217 -7.72 -8.00 -18.44
N ARG A 218 -7.44 -8.80 -19.46
CA ARG A 218 -8.39 -9.27 -20.44
C ARG A 218 -8.69 -10.74 -20.20
N PHE A 219 -9.97 -11.09 -20.10
CA PHE A 219 -10.42 -12.43 -19.77
C PHE A 219 -11.80 -12.72 -20.38
N PRO A 220 -12.14 -14.00 -20.64
CA PRO A 220 -13.47 -14.36 -21.13
C PRO A 220 -14.50 -14.28 -20.01
N GLU A 221 -15.75 -13.95 -20.33
CA GLU A 221 -16.87 -14.00 -19.39
C GLU A 221 -16.99 -15.40 -18.72
N ARG A 222 -16.60 -16.44 -19.46
CA ARG A 222 -16.55 -17.81 -19.03
C ARG A 222 -15.37 -18.51 -19.68
N PHE A 223 -14.69 -19.36 -18.93
CA PHE A 223 -13.58 -20.16 -19.45
C PHE A 223 -14.07 -21.34 -20.28
N SER A 224 -13.20 -21.83 -21.15
CA SER A 224 -13.40 -23.05 -21.93
C SER A 224 -13.18 -24.30 -21.07
N ASP A 225 -13.65 -25.45 -21.56
CA ASP A 225 -13.41 -26.74 -20.91
C ASP A 225 -11.95 -27.26 -21.12
N LYS A 226 -11.14 -26.55 -21.90
CA LYS A 226 -9.75 -26.93 -22.22
C LYS A 226 -8.72 -26.17 -21.41
N CYS A 227 -8.93 -24.89 -21.22
CA CYS A 227 -8.03 -24.00 -20.48
C CYS A 227 -8.77 -22.78 -19.94
N ARG A 228 -8.23 -22.19 -18.86
CA ARG A 228 -8.64 -20.94 -18.25
C ARG A 228 -7.58 -19.90 -18.58
N GLU A 229 -7.83 -19.09 -19.60
CA GLU A 229 -6.82 -18.17 -20.12
C GLU A 229 -7.17 -16.72 -19.83
N VAL A 230 -6.18 -15.93 -19.37
CA VAL A 230 -6.27 -14.48 -19.16
C VAL A 230 -5.01 -13.81 -19.72
N GLU A 231 -5.14 -12.55 -20.14
CA GLU A 231 -4.03 -11.71 -20.57
C GLU A 231 -3.82 -10.57 -19.57
N VAL A 232 -2.56 -10.27 -19.20
CA VAL A 232 -2.21 -9.26 -18.21
C VAL A 232 -1.14 -8.32 -18.76
N CYS A 233 -1.37 -7.03 -18.59
CA CYS A 233 -0.39 -5.97 -18.73
C CYS A 233 -0.43 -5.12 -17.46
N GLY A 234 0.69 -4.99 -16.73
CA GLY A 234 0.76 -4.35 -15.43
C GLY A 234 1.09 -5.34 -14.30
N GLU A 235 0.58 -5.12 -13.10
CA GLU A 235 0.86 -5.98 -11.95
C GLU A 235 -0.42 -6.56 -11.34
N ALA A 236 -0.44 -7.90 -11.22
CA ALA A 236 -1.56 -8.63 -10.66
C ALA A 236 -1.10 -9.76 -9.73
N PHE A 237 -1.82 -9.93 -8.62
CA PHE A 237 -1.66 -11.08 -7.75
C PHE A 237 -2.83 -12.03 -7.93
N PHE A 238 -2.53 -13.29 -8.18
CA PHE A 238 -3.49 -14.34 -8.46
C PHE A 238 -3.60 -15.32 -7.28
N GLU A 239 -4.82 -15.62 -6.87
CA GLU A 239 -5.18 -16.78 -6.06
C GLU A 239 -6.03 -17.71 -6.94
N VAL A 240 -5.39 -18.59 -7.68
CA VAL A 240 -6.05 -19.42 -8.68
C VAL A 240 -6.82 -20.56 -8.02
N ALA A 241 -8.08 -20.70 -8.42
CA ALA A 241 -8.92 -21.82 -8.00
C ALA A 241 -8.31 -23.16 -8.43
N LYS A 242 -8.22 -24.12 -7.50
CA LYS A 242 -7.57 -25.42 -7.72
C LYS A 242 -8.38 -26.27 -8.70
N ASP A 243 -7.79 -26.59 -9.84
CA ASP A 243 -8.29 -27.54 -10.82
C ASP A 243 -7.10 -28.29 -11.45
N LYS A 244 -7.07 -29.61 -11.25
CA LYS A 244 -5.98 -30.47 -11.77
C LYS A 244 -6.14 -30.84 -13.24
N HIS A 245 -7.31 -30.61 -13.82
CA HIS A 245 -7.64 -31.04 -15.17
C HIS A 245 -7.59 -29.90 -16.18
N ILE A 246 -8.01 -28.69 -15.77
CA ILE A 246 -8.11 -27.53 -16.63
C ILE A 246 -7.05 -26.49 -16.18
N PRO A 247 -5.93 -26.35 -16.90
CA PRO A 247 -4.87 -25.40 -16.55
C PRO A 247 -5.38 -23.96 -16.60
N PHE A 248 -4.83 -23.13 -15.71
CA PHE A 248 -4.99 -21.68 -15.74
C PHE A 248 -3.73 -21.07 -16.38
N ILE A 249 -3.92 -20.28 -17.41
CA ILE A 249 -2.83 -19.70 -18.21
C ILE A 249 -2.91 -18.17 -18.12
N VAL A 250 -1.85 -17.54 -17.64
CA VAL A 250 -1.68 -16.09 -17.68
C VAL A 250 -0.70 -15.74 -18.79
N LYS A 251 -1.18 -15.00 -19.78
CA LYS A 251 -0.35 -14.46 -20.86
C LYS A 251 0.11 -13.05 -20.50
N THR A 252 1.40 -12.83 -20.59
CA THR A 252 2.01 -11.50 -20.55
C THR A 252 2.54 -11.14 -21.93
N GLY A 253 2.99 -9.90 -22.12
CA GLY A 253 3.67 -9.54 -23.37
C GLY A 253 4.96 -10.31 -23.63
N ALA A 254 5.55 -10.93 -22.60
CA ALA A 254 6.87 -11.55 -22.63
C ALA A 254 6.84 -13.08 -22.62
N TYR A 255 5.96 -13.69 -21.84
CA TYR A 255 5.87 -15.15 -21.65
C TYR A 255 4.49 -15.58 -21.13
N GLU A 256 4.27 -16.89 -21.09
CA GLU A 256 3.06 -17.53 -20.57
C GLU A 256 3.36 -18.24 -19.24
N ILE A 257 2.44 -18.15 -18.32
CA ILE A 257 2.48 -18.74 -16.98
C ILE A 257 1.36 -19.76 -16.88
N THR A 258 1.67 -21.02 -16.64
CA THR A 258 0.70 -22.11 -16.51
C THR A 258 0.67 -22.66 -15.10
N VAL A 259 -0.53 -22.73 -14.50
CA VAL A 259 -0.73 -23.20 -13.13
C VAL A 259 -2.00 -24.06 -13.00
N LEU A 260 -2.13 -24.84 -11.90
CA LEU A 260 -3.29 -25.67 -11.60
C LEU A 260 -4.03 -25.29 -10.30
N GLY A 261 -3.54 -24.26 -9.57
CA GLY A 261 -4.12 -23.84 -8.30
C GLY A 261 -3.02 -23.29 -7.38
N THR A 262 -2.65 -22.04 -7.59
CA THR A 262 -1.38 -21.46 -7.19
C THR A 262 -1.61 -20.02 -6.77
N LYS A 263 -0.80 -19.51 -5.81
CA LYS A 263 -0.75 -18.09 -5.45
C LYS A 263 0.56 -17.52 -5.93
N PHE A 264 0.48 -16.48 -6.77
CA PHE A 264 1.67 -15.85 -7.35
C PHE A 264 1.40 -14.40 -7.75
N ASN A 265 2.46 -13.60 -7.81
CA ASN A 265 2.46 -12.23 -8.32
C ASN A 265 3.12 -12.18 -9.70
N VAL A 266 2.54 -11.39 -10.58
CA VAL A 266 3.10 -11.09 -11.91
C VAL A 266 3.24 -9.58 -12.02
N SER A 267 4.44 -9.10 -12.38
CA SER A 267 4.67 -7.70 -12.77
C SER A 267 5.20 -7.68 -14.20
N ALA A 268 4.36 -7.18 -15.11
CA ALA A 268 4.60 -7.17 -16.56
C ALA A 268 4.13 -5.84 -17.16
N TYR A 269 4.67 -4.73 -16.65
CA TYR A 269 4.37 -3.40 -17.15
C TYR A 269 5.01 -3.15 -18.52
N ALA A 270 4.26 -2.57 -19.45
CA ALA A 270 4.74 -2.29 -20.81
C ALA A 270 5.83 -1.19 -20.85
N ASP A 271 5.87 -0.32 -19.83
CA ASP A 271 6.86 0.74 -19.67
C ASP A 271 8.11 0.31 -18.88
N GLU A 272 8.18 -0.98 -18.48
CA GLU A 272 9.34 -1.56 -17.81
C GLU A 272 10.06 -2.58 -18.70
N TYR A 273 11.38 -2.59 -18.57
CA TYR A 273 12.22 -3.56 -19.29
C TYR A 273 12.29 -4.93 -18.59
N VAL A 274 11.80 -5.02 -17.37
CA VAL A 274 11.88 -6.23 -16.55
C VAL A 274 10.47 -6.78 -16.31
N THR A 275 10.27 -8.05 -16.64
CA THR A 275 9.05 -8.79 -16.30
C THR A 275 9.37 -9.82 -15.22
N THR A 276 8.56 -9.88 -14.17
CA THR A 276 8.79 -10.81 -13.06
C THR A 276 7.55 -11.65 -12.74
N THR A 277 7.82 -12.89 -12.29
CA THR A 277 6.78 -13.76 -11.68
C THR A 277 7.31 -14.30 -10.37
N THR A 278 6.61 -14.05 -9.27
CA THR A 278 6.99 -14.45 -7.91
C THR A 278 6.00 -15.47 -7.38
N LEU A 279 6.46 -16.65 -7.00
CA LEU A 279 5.61 -17.73 -6.52
C LEU A 279 5.51 -17.73 -4.99
N VAL A 280 4.28 -17.70 -4.48
CA VAL A 280 3.98 -17.78 -3.03
C VAL A 280 3.60 -19.20 -2.62
N GLU A 281 2.64 -19.84 -3.30
CA GLU A 281 2.13 -21.18 -2.96
C GLU A 281 1.87 -21.98 -4.22
N GLY A 282 2.22 -23.28 -4.22
CA GLY A 282 1.95 -24.20 -5.31
C GLY A 282 3.14 -24.40 -6.24
N ALA A 283 2.89 -24.43 -7.55
CA ALA A 283 3.90 -24.54 -8.60
C ALA A 283 3.50 -23.70 -9.81
N VAL A 284 4.48 -23.11 -10.48
CA VAL A 284 4.29 -22.29 -11.68
C VAL A 284 5.21 -22.83 -12.77
N SER A 285 4.67 -23.05 -13.96
CA SER A 285 5.45 -23.34 -15.17
C SER A 285 5.45 -22.10 -16.07
N ILE A 286 6.63 -21.59 -16.44
CA ILE A 286 6.79 -20.42 -17.31
C ILE A 286 7.41 -20.86 -18.62
N SER A 287 6.78 -20.50 -19.73
CA SER A 287 7.22 -20.83 -21.07
C SER A 287 7.03 -19.64 -22.03
N GLY A 288 7.82 -19.60 -23.10
CA GLY A 288 7.74 -18.54 -24.10
C GLY A 288 9.00 -18.44 -24.92
N LYS A 289 8.97 -17.67 -26.01
CA LYS A 289 10.12 -17.54 -26.90
C LYS A 289 11.39 -17.00 -26.23
N CYS A 290 11.22 -16.06 -25.30
CA CYS A 290 12.31 -15.45 -24.53
C CYS A 290 12.82 -16.34 -23.40
N ILE A 291 12.07 -17.37 -22.99
CA ILE A 291 12.40 -18.24 -21.86
C ILE A 291 13.26 -19.43 -22.31
N GLY A 292 13.13 -19.86 -23.59
CA GLY A 292 13.73 -21.09 -24.09
C GLY A 292 13.04 -22.32 -23.56
N GLU A 293 13.75 -23.13 -22.74
CA GLU A 293 13.13 -24.26 -22.04
C GLU A 293 12.21 -23.78 -20.91
N ALA A 294 11.08 -24.47 -20.71
CA ALA A 294 10.13 -24.15 -19.67
C ALA A 294 10.79 -24.15 -18.29
N ARG A 295 10.54 -23.11 -17.50
CA ARG A 295 11.04 -22.95 -16.14
C ARG A 295 9.94 -23.28 -15.13
N ILE A 296 10.26 -24.09 -14.14
CA ILE A 296 9.34 -24.41 -13.04
C ILE A 296 9.81 -23.69 -11.79
N LEU A 297 8.94 -22.83 -11.24
CA LEU A 297 9.20 -22.15 -9.98
C LEU A 297 8.65 -22.96 -8.81
N ARG A 298 9.37 -22.89 -7.68
CA ARG A 298 8.97 -23.38 -6.35
C ARG A 298 8.58 -22.19 -5.47
N PRO A 299 7.86 -22.39 -4.38
CA PRO A 299 7.55 -21.34 -3.42
C PRO A 299 8.81 -20.56 -2.99
N ASN A 300 8.68 -19.22 -2.90
CA ASN A 300 9.75 -18.26 -2.66
C ASN A 300 10.76 -18.10 -3.80
N GLU A 301 10.47 -18.62 -4.99
CA GLU A 301 11.26 -18.32 -6.17
C GLU A 301 10.58 -17.23 -7.02
N GLN A 302 11.43 -16.42 -7.63
CA GLN A 302 11.04 -15.39 -8.59
C GLN A 302 11.82 -15.61 -9.89
N LEU A 303 11.11 -15.65 -11.02
CA LEU A 303 11.69 -15.51 -12.34
C LEU A 303 11.75 -14.02 -12.69
N VAL A 304 12.91 -13.59 -13.16
CA VAL A 304 13.17 -12.24 -13.68
C VAL A 304 13.60 -12.39 -15.13
N LEU A 305 12.88 -11.76 -16.04
CA LEU A 305 13.25 -11.61 -17.46
C LEU A 305 13.60 -10.15 -17.73
N ASP A 306 14.84 -9.89 -18.10
CA ASP A 306 15.23 -8.61 -18.69
C ASP A 306 14.94 -8.66 -20.20
N GLN A 307 14.00 -7.85 -20.66
CA GLN A 307 13.55 -7.84 -22.05
C GLN A 307 14.55 -7.17 -23.00
N VAL A 308 15.52 -6.41 -22.46
CA VAL A 308 16.57 -5.73 -23.27
C VAL A 308 17.73 -6.68 -23.54
N SER A 309 18.26 -7.33 -22.51
CA SER A 309 19.34 -8.31 -22.66
C SER A 309 18.85 -9.68 -23.08
N GLY A 310 17.60 -10.02 -22.80
CA GLY A 310 17.03 -11.36 -22.95
C GLY A 310 17.43 -12.33 -21.83
N ASP A 311 18.08 -11.84 -20.78
CA ASP A 311 18.51 -12.65 -19.66
C ASP A 311 17.33 -13.13 -18.79
N VAL A 312 17.37 -14.41 -18.45
CA VAL A 312 16.38 -15.06 -17.59
C VAL A 312 17.06 -15.60 -16.34
N GLU A 313 16.70 -15.05 -15.20
CA GLU A 313 17.19 -15.46 -13.90
C GLU A 313 16.06 -16.03 -13.03
N VAL A 314 16.35 -17.10 -12.29
CA VAL A 314 15.48 -17.59 -11.20
C VAL A 314 16.23 -17.46 -9.88
N LYS A 315 15.66 -16.69 -8.96
CA LYS A 315 16.27 -16.41 -7.64
C LYS A 315 15.31 -16.66 -6.49
N ASN A 316 15.85 -17.01 -5.32
CA ASN A 316 15.10 -17.07 -4.09
C ASN A 316 14.87 -15.67 -3.55
N VAL A 317 13.62 -15.38 -3.15
CA VAL A 317 13.21 -14.08 -2.66
C VAL A 317 12.31 -14.21 -1.43
N ASP A 318 12.26 -13.16 -0.63
CA ASP A 318 11.21 -12.99 0.37
C ASP A 318 9.96 -12.42 -0.34
N VAL A 319 8.95 -13.27 -0.52
CA VAL A 319 7.74 -12.95 -1.30
C VAL A 319 6.97 -11.75 -0.77
N ASP A 320 7.12 -11.44 0.52
CA ASP A 320 6.45 -10.31 1.16
C ASP A 320 6.82 -8.95 0.51
N TYR A 321 8.03 -8.82 -0.03
CA TYR A 321 8.45 -7.59 -0.73
C TYR A 321 7.74 -7.40 -2.08
N TYR A 322 7.24 -8.45 -2.67
CA TYR A 322 6.58 -8.44 -3.99
C TYR A 322 5.06 -8.53 -3.89
N THR A 323 4.52 -8.81 -2.70
CA THR A 323 3.07 -9.02 -2.52
C THR A 323 2.44 -8.06 -1.49
N ALA A 324 3.24 -7.30 -0.74
CA ALA A 324 2.77 -6.37 0.30
C ALA A 324 1.81 -5.31 -0.23
N TRP A 325 1.90 -4.97 -1.51
CA TRP A 325 1.05 -3.96 -2.13
C TRP A 325 -0.45 -4.32 -2.06
N LYS A 326 -0.82 -5.60 -2.22
CA LYS A 326 -2.21 -6.06 -2.11
C LYS A 326 -2.79 -5.90 -0.70
N ASP A 327 -1.91 -5.83 0.32
CA ASP A 327 -2.24 -5.62 1.73
C ASP A 327 -2.12 -4.14 2.14
N GLY A 328 -2.02 -3.23 1.16
CA GLY A 328 -1.95 -1.79 1.38
C GLY A 328 -0.61 -1.28 1.91
N MET A 329 0.49 -2.00 1.67
CA MET A 329 1.81 -1.67 2.19
C MET A 329 2.83 -1.42 1.08
N PHE A 330 3.71 -0.45 1.27
CA PHE A 330 5.00 -0.37 0.62
C PHE A 330 6.03 -1.10 1.46
N ARG A 331 6.72 -2.08 0.87
CA ARG A 331 7.80 -2.82 1.54
C ARG A 331 8.98 -2.96 0.60
N PHE A 332 10.07 -2.28 0.92
CA PHE A 332 11.29 -2.28 0.12
C PHE A 332 12.49 -2.61 1.01
N ARG A 333 13.47 -3.32 0.45
CA ARG A 333 14.74 -3.63 1.12
C ARG A 333 15.87 -3.45 0.11
N ASP A 334 16.71 -2.45 0.32
CA ASP A 334 17.88 -2.18 -0.51
C ASP A 334 17.54 -2.06 -2.01
N VAL A 335 16.50 -1.27 -2.33
CA VAL A 335 15.99 -1.06 -3.70
C VAL A 335 16.42 0.32 -4.19
N ARG A 336 16.76 0.42 -5.47
CA ARG A 336 17.13 1.68 -6.11
C ARG A 336 15.98 2.70 -6.04
N LEU A 337 16.34 3.96 -5.79
CA LEU A 337 15.35 5.05 -5.75
C LEU A 337 14.47 5.11 -6.99
N GLU A 338 15.07 4.94 -8.19
CA GLU A 338 14.32 4.96 -9.44
C GLU A 338 13.23 3.90 -9.48
N GLU A 339 13.51 2.67 -9.02
CA GLU A 339 12.55 1.57 -8.99
C GLU A 339 11.43 1.83 -7.97
N ILE A 340 11.80 2.32 -6.77
CA ILE A 340 10.80 2.71 -5.75
C ILE A 340 9.89 3.81 -6.29
N MET A 341 10.48 4.84 -6.91
CA MET A 341 9.70 5.97 -7.39
C MET A 341 8.76 5.61 -8.54
N ARG A 342 9.06 4.63 -9.38
CA ARG A 342 8.11 4.11 -10.39
C ARG A 342 6.85 3.54 -9.73
N VAL A 343 7.01 2.74 -8.66
CA VAL A 343 5.88 2.20 -7.91
C VAL A 343 5.08 3.32 -7.25
N VAL A 344 5.76 4.30 -6.68
CA VAL A 344 5.16 5.46 -6.00
C VAL A 344 4.42 6.36 -7.00
N GLU A 345 5.00 6.63 -8.17
CA GLU A 345 4.36 7.39 -9.26
C GLU A 345 3.03 6.77 -9.71
N ARG A 346 3.00 5.43 -9.84
CA ARG A 346 1.78 4.72 -10.23
C ARG A 346 0.70 4.83 -9.16
N TRP A 347 1.07 4.70 -7.89
CA TRP A 347 0.11 4.72 -6.80
C TRP A 347 -0.43 6.10 -6.46
N TYR A 348 0.42 7.12 -6.46
CA TYR A 348 0.01 8.48 -6.12
C TYR A 348 -0.43 9.32 -7.34
N ASP A 349 -0.49 8.74 -8.52
CA ASP A 349 -0.83 9.44 -9.78
C ASP A 349 -0.05 10.77 -9.93
N MET A 350 1.25 10.66 -9.86
CA MET A 350 2.18 11.80 -9.96
C MET A 350 3.28 11.54 -10.98
N THR A 351 4.17 12.51 -11.16
CA THR A 351 5.34 12.40 -12.05
C THR A 351 6.61 12.75 -11.28
N VAL A 352 7.67 11.99 -11.48
CA VAL A 352 8.99 12.23 -10.91
C VAL A 352 9.94 12.73 -11.99
N VAL A 353 10.63 13.83 -11.68
CA VAL A 353 11.69 14.42 -12.51
C VAL A 353 13.00 14.40 -11.73
N TYR A 354 14.02 13.79 -12.28
CA TYR A 354 15.35 13.77 -11.70
C TYR A 354 16.16 14.92 -12.27
N GLU A 355 16.51 15.90 -11.43
CA GLU A 355 17.42 16.98 -11.81
C GLU A 355 18.89 16.52 -11.81
N ASP A 356 19.19 15.46 -11.04
CA ASP A 356 20.50 14.81 -10.98
C ASP A 356 20.34 13.29 -11.20
N GLU A 357 20.89 12.75 -12.27
CA GLU A 357 20.81 11.30 -12.60
C GLU A 357 21.43 10.40 -11.53
N CYS A 358 22.49 10.84 -10.84
CA CYS A 358 23.18 10.04 -9.84
C CYS A 358 22.33 9.69 -8.61
N VAL A 359 21.20 10.37 -8.36
CA VAL A 359 20.31 10.03 -7.23
C VAL A 359 19.48 8.79 -7.50
N LYS A 360 19.28 8.42 -8.74
CA LYS A 360 18.52 7.23 -9.16
C LYS A 360 19.06 5.93 -8.57
N ASP A 361 20.38 5.86 -8.42
CA ASP A 361 21.10 4.67 -7.94
C ASP A 361 21.23 4.61 -6.40
N LEU A 362 20.66 5.57 -5.69
CA LEU A 362 20.61 5.49 -4.23
C LEU A 362 19.65 4.40 -3.79
N HIS A 363 20.07 3.59 -2.82
CA HIS A 363 19.27 2.49 -2.31
C HIS A 363 18.56 2.86 -1.02
N PHE A 364 17.31 2.41 -0.90
CA PHE A 364 16.47 2.62 0.26
C PHE A 364 15.74 1.35 0.68
N GLY A 365 15.43 1.28 1.97
CA GLY A 365 14.60 0.22 2.54
C GLY A 365 13.67 0.80 3.59
N PHE A 366 12.38 0.47 3.50
CA PHE A 366 11.36 0.87 4.46
C PHE A 366 10.12 -0.01 4.36
N ASN A 367 9.27 0.08 5.38
CA ASN A 367 7.96 -0.56 5.41
C ASN A 367 6.95 0.46 5.94
N MET A 368 5.94 0.82 5.13
CA MET A 368 4.93 1.80 5.50
C MET A 368 3.60 1.55 4.78
N SER A 369 2.52 2.11 5.31
CA SER A 369 1.22 2.08 4.65
C SER A 369 1.24 2.92 3.38
N ARG A 370 0.75 2.36 2.27
CA ARG A 370 0.56 3.10 1.00
C ARG A 370 -0.71 3.96 0.99
N LEU A 371 -1.56 3.81 2.01
CA LEU A 371 -2.82 4.56 2.15
C LEU A 371 -2.63 5.92 2.85
N GLU A 372 -1.42 6.19 3.35
CA GLU A 372 -1.07 7.49 3.94
C GLU A 372 -0.77 8.53 2.85
N THR A 373 -0.74 9.80 3.25
CA THR A 373 -0.26 10.89 2.38
C THR A 373 1.21 10.67 2.02
N ILE A 374 1.69 11.33 0.97
CA ILE A 374 3.04 11.11 0.45
C ILE A 374 4.15 11.72 1.34
N GLU A 375 3.82 12.70 2.18
CA GLU A 375 4.79 13.45 2.97
C GLU A 375 5.69 12.58 3.88
N PRO A 376 5.17 11.58 4.62
CA PRO A 376 6.01 10.67 5.41
C PRO A 376 7.04 9.93 4.55
N LEU A 377 6.66 9.52 3.35
CA LEU A 377 7.56 8.84 2.41
C LEU A 377 8.67 9.78 1.93
N LEU A 378 8.32 11.01 1.54
CA LEU A 378 9.32 12.00 1.11
C LEU A 378 10.31 12.32 2.22
N ASN A 379 9.84 12.41 3.47
CA ASN A 379 10.70 12.61 4.63
C ASN A 379 11.70 11.46 4.82
N ILE A 380 11.29 10.20 4.60
CA ILE A 380 12.21 9.04 4.67
C ILE A 380 13.36 9.21 3.67
N PHE A 381 13.08 9.63 2.45
CA PHE A 381 14.10 9.84 1.43
C PHE A 381 15.06 10.99 1.75
N GLU A 382 14.56 12.07 2.36
CA GLU A 382 15.38 13.24 2.71
C GLU A 382 16.18 13.06 4.01
N LEU A 383 15.84 12.08 4.89
CA LEU A 383 16.45 11.88 6.22
C LEU A 383 17.98 11.77 6.19
N ASN A 384 18.55 11.19 5.14
CA ASN A 384 19.99 10.99 5.03
C ASN A 384 20.73 12.22 4.43
N GLY A 385 19.98 13.26 4.04
CA GLY A 385 20.53 14.48 3.42
C GLY A 385 21.16 14.29 2.04
N LYS A 386 21.12 13.06 1.48
CA LYS A 386 21.70 12.78 0.15
C LYS A 386 20.86 13.31 -0.98
N ILE A 387 19.54 13.46 -0.77
CA ILE A 387 18.61 14.00 -1.76
C ILE A 387 17.79 15.15 -1.19
N LYS A 388 17.30 15.99 -2.07
CA LYS A 388 16.32 17.04 -1.81
C LYS A 388 15.17 16.91 -2.78
N ILE A 389 13.95 16.93 -2.26
CA ILE A 389 12.72 16.78 -3.04
C ILE A 389 11.96 18.12 -3.02
N THR A 390 11.51 18.56 -4.18
CA THR A 390 10.64 19.74 -4.33
C THR A 390 9.35 19.30 -4.99
N LYS A 391 8.21 19.69 -4.41
CA LYS A 391 6.87 19.37 -4.90
C LYS A 391 6.27 20.56 -5.65
N GLU A 392 5.90 20.36 -6.91
CA GLU A 392 5.21 21.34 -7.74
C GLU A 392 3.92 20.70 -8.31
N GLY A 393 2.81 20.88 -7.62
CA GLY A 393 1.56 20.18 -7.94
C GLY A 393 1.72 18.67 -7.83
N LYS A 394 1.47 17.96 -8.93
CA LYS A 394 1.68 16.50 -9.06
C LYS A 394 3.08 16.12 -9.56
N VAL A 395 4.01 17.04 -9.64
CA VAL A 395 5.39 16.77 -10.06
C VAL A 395 6.32 16.85 -8.86
N LEU A 396 7.12 15.78 -8.67
CA LEU A 396 8.21 15.76 -7.70
C LEU A 396 9.54 15.92 -8.44
N LYS A 397 10.30 16.94 -8.08
CA LYS A 397 11.66 17.17 -8.58
C LYS A 397 12.65 16.66 -7.55
N ILE A 398 13.51 15.73 -7.94
CA ILE A 398 14.49 15.11 -7.07
C ILE A 398 15.88 15.50 -7.53
N LYS A 399 16.68 16.04 -6.61
CA LYS A 399 18.08 16.40 -6.85
C LYS A 399 18.96 15.96 -5.70
N ARG A 400 20.25 16.03 -5.92
CA ARG A 400 21.24 15.78 -4.88
C ARG A 400 21.08 16.79 -3.73
N GLY A 401 20.99 16.29 -2.51
CA GLY A 401 21.03 17.09 -1.29
C GLY A 401 22.41 17.72 -1.11
N ARG A 402 22.45 18.90 -0.52
CA ARG A 402 23.73 19.46 -0.03
C ARG A 402 24.06 18.72 1.25
N TYR A 403 24.88 17.68 1.16
CA TYR A 403 25.46 17.07 2.36
C TYR A 403 26.22 18.17 3.09
N LYS A 404 25.70 18.69 4.19
CA LYS A 404 26.49 19.47 5.12
C LYS A 404 27.47 18.48 5.74
N GLN A 405 28.70 18.55 5.27
CA GLN A 405 29.85 17.90 5.90
C GLN A 405 30.17 18.65 7.20
N GLU A 406 29.21 18.65 8.16
CA GLU A 406 29.40 19.23 9.47
C GLU A 406 29.57 18.12 10.48
N MET A 407 30.82 18.04 10.94
CA MET A 407 31.33 17.32 12.12
C MET A 407 31.37 15.79 12.04
N VAL A 408 32.37 15.31 11.34
CA VAL A 408 33.19 14.26 11.95
C VAL A 408 34.00 14.97 13.04
N PRO A 409 33.80 14.73 14.35
CA PRO A 409 34.72 15.20 15.35
C PRO A 409 36.09 14.61 14.99
N ALA A 410 37.11 15.47 14.88
CA ALA A 410 38.47 15.04 14.65
C ALA A 410 38.82 13.97 15.69
N PHE A 411 38.95 12.73 15.27
CA PHE A 411 39.50 11.67 16.09
C PHE A 411 40.97 12.03 16.38
N PRO A 412 41.41 11.93 17.64
CA PRO A 412 42.81 12.13 17.96
C PRO A 412 43.64 11.12 17.16
N ALA A 413 44.75 11.61 16.59
CA ALA A 413 45.69 10.85 15.78
C ALA A 413 46.10 9.56 16.49
N GLY A 414 45.80 8.40 15.92
CA GLY A 414 46.33 7.13 16.44
C GLY A 414 45.58 5.84 16.08
N ILE A 415 44.63 5.81 15.14
CA ILE A 415 44.08 4.53 14.68
C ILE A 415 44.05 4.50 13.15
N THR A 416 44.96 3.69 12.61
CA THR A 416 45.07 3.32 11.20
C THR A 416 43.99 2.30 10.82
N SER A 417 43.27 2.56 9.73
CA SER A 417 42.49 1.67 8.87
C SER A 417 41.29 0.91 9.49
N LEU A 418 40.10 1.42 9.14
CA LEU A 418 38.90 0.59 8.96
C LEU A 418 38.39 0.80 7.53
N THR A 419 38.53 -0.22 6.73
CA THR A 419 38.01 -0.32 5.35
C THR A 419 36.50 -0.54 5.44
N LEU A 420 35.70 0.44 5.05
CA LEU A 420 34.29 0.29 4.74
C LEU A 420 34.17 -0.15 3.28
N ARG A 421 33.61 -1.33 3.07
CA ARG A 421 33.08 -1.80 1.79
C ARG A 421 31.62 -1.35 1.66
#